data_3faf5cc2e6c136d49bf8741f60328e06
#
_entry.id   3faf5cc2e6c136d49bf8741f60328e06
#
_cell.length_a   1.000
_cell.length_b   1.000
_cell.length_c   1.000
_cell.angle_alpha   90.00
_cell.angle_beta   90.00
_cell.angle_gamma   90.00
#
_symmetry.space_group_name_H-M   'P 1'
#
loop_
_entity.id
_entity.type
_entity.pdbx_description
1 polymer ?
#
loop_
_entity_poly.entity_id
_entity_poly.type
_entity_poly.pdbx_seq_one_letter_code
_entity_poly.pdbx_strand_id
1 'polypeptide(L)'
;YMAADNKGRPFVLVGHSQGAGLLKRLIAEEIEGKPAAAKMLSAMLAGTNVAVPKGKDQGADLKQTPVCRSAGQANCVIAWTSFRETTPPPVNSRFGRVPNTAQESICANPAALGGGMATVHARFPSGAAIGDLVAASPAWTKDNAPITTPSVAVPGLYSAQCVTVNGANVLSV
;
A
#
# COMPACT_ATOMS: atom_id res chain seq x y z
N TYR A 1 5.47 -22.42 6.27
CA TYR A 1 6.64 -21.72 5.74
C TYR A 1 7.54 -21.20 6.86
N MET A 2 7.04 -20.34 7.78
CA MET A 2 7.87 -19.69 8.81
C MET A 2 8.64 -20.68 9.68
N ALA A 3 8.00 -21.77 10.10
CA ALA A 3 8.62 -22.78 10.94
C ALA A 3 9.57 -23.73 10.17
N ALA A 4 9.20 -24.10 8.91
CA ALA A 4 9.92 -25.11 8.15
C ALA A 4 11.01 -24.52 7.24
N ASP A 5 10.69 -23.44 6.50
CA ASP A 5 11.52 -23.00 5.38
C ASP A 5 12.23 -21.67 5.62
N ASN A 6 11.64 -20.79 6.44
CA ASN A 6 12.21 -19.46 6.66
C ASN A 6 13.51 -19.45 7.45
N LYS A 7 13.76 -20.49 8.27
CA LYS A 7 14.98 -20.65 9.10
C LYS A 7 15.30 -19.41 9.94
N GLY A 8 14.27 -18.73 10.45
CA GLY A 8 14.41 -17.54 11.32
C GLY A 8 14.87 -16.25 10.61
N ARG A 9 14.88 -16.23 9.26
CA ARG A 9 15.24 -15.02 8.50
C ARG A 9 14.19 -13.92 8.69
N PRO A 10 14.57 -12.63 8.65
CA PRO A 10 13.63 -11.53 8.53
C PRO A 10 12.77 -11.66 7.26
N PHE A 11 11.56 -11.10 7.31
CA PHE A 11 10.63 -11.16 6.18
C PHE A 11 9.85 -9.86 6.01
N VAL A 12 9.37 -9.66 4.80
CA VAL A 12 8.43 -8.59 4.41
C VAL A 12 7.17 -9.26 3.89
N LEU A 13 6.02 -8.70 4.24
CA LEU A 13 4.73 -9.11 3.68
C LEU A 13 4.30 -8.08 2.64
N VAL A 14 3.83 -8.53 1.49
CA VAL A 14 3.30 -7.65 0.42
C VAL A 14 1.98 -8.21 -0.06
N GLY A 15 0.93 -7.40 0.02
CA GLY A 15 -0.40 -7.77 -0.44
C GLY A 15 -1.14 -6.62 -1.10
N HIS A 16 -2.00 -6.98 -2.06
CA HIS A 16 -2.87 -6.05 -2.74
C HIS A 16 -4.33 -6.49 -2.63
N SER A 17 -5.23 -5.54 -2.40
CA SER A 17 -6.69 -5.76 -2.36
C SER A 17 -7.07 -6.90 -1.38
N GLN A 18 -7.67 -7.98 -1.86
CA GLN A 18 -8.01 -9.16 -1.05
C GLN A 18 -6.78 -9.74 -0.32
N GLY A 19 -5.64 -9.84 -1.01
CA GLY A 19 -4.39 -10.32 -0.41
C GLY A 19 -3.91 -9.42 0.75
N ALA A 20 -4.06 -8.10 0.64
CA ALA A 20 -3.75 -7.18 1.73
C ALA A 20 -4.68 -7.38 2.93
N GLY A 21 -5.98 -7.63 2.68
CA GLY A 21 -6.95 -7.97 3.73
C GLY A 21 -6.62 -9.27 4.46
N LEU A 22 -6.18 -10.30 3.73
CA LEU A 22 -5.74 -11.56 4.32
C LEU A 22 -4.45 -11.38 5.15
N LEU A 23 -3.48 -10.61 4.64
CA LEU A 23 -2.26 -10.32 5.39
C LEU A 23 -2.51 -9.49 6.64
N LYS A 24 -3.46 -8.54 6.62
CA LYS A 24 -3.89 -7.81 7.80
C LYS A 24 -4.37 -8.77 8.90
N ARG A 25 -5.22 -9.73 8.55
CA ARG A 25 -5.67 -10.76 9.48
C ARG A 25 -4.54 -11.67 9.95
N LEU A 26 -3.68 -12.09 9.05
CA LEU A 26 -2.50 -12.90 9.39
C LEU A 26 -1.61 -12.19 10.42
N ILE A 27 -1.37 -10.88 10.25
CA ILE A 27 -0.59 -10.10 11.21
C ILE A 27 -1.28 -10.09 12.56
N ALA A 28 -2.56 -9.75 12.62
CA ALA A 28 -3.32 -9.64 13.85
C ALA A 28 -3.47 -10.97 14.61
N GLU A 29 -3.67 -12.08 13.88
CA GLU A 29 -4.02 -13.38 14.46
C GLU A 29 -2.78 -14.27 14.68
N GLU A 30 -1.75 -14.17 13.81
CA GLU A 30 -0.65 -15.13 13.78
C GLU A 30 0.75 -14.52 13.94
N ILE A 31 0.90 -13.20 13.91
CA ILE A 31 2.21 -12.55 14.02
C ILE A 31 2.31 -11.71 15.29
N GLU A 32 1.36 -10.82 15.54
CA GLU A 32 1.35 -9.96 16.74
C GLU A 32 1.44 -10.78 18.03
N GLY A 33 2.31 -10.35 18.93
CA GLY A 33 2.52 -11.03 20.22
C GLY A 33 3.21 -12.40 20.13
N LYS A 34 3.64 -12.84 18.94
CA LYS A 34 4.33 -14.12 18.74
C LYS A 34 5.79 -13.88 18.31
N PRO A 35 6.67 -14.89 18.43
CA PRO A 35 8.09 -14.74 18.05
C PRO A 35 8.31 -14.28 16.60
N ALA A 36 7.35 -14.55 15.70
CA ALA A 36 7.41 -14.11 14.32
C ALA A 36 7.40 -12.58 14.17
N ALA A 37 6.78 -11.85 15.10
CA ALA A 37 6.73 -10.38 15.06
C ALA A 37 8.12 -9.76 15.05
N ALA A 38 9.06 -10.29 15.85
CA ALA A 38 10.45 -9.81 15.91
C ALA A 38 11.23 -10.00 14.58
N LYS A 39 10.70 -10.77 13.65
CA LYS A 39 11.31 -11.05 12.33
C LYS A 39 10.62 -10.29 11.19
N MET A 40 9.45 -9.73 11.41
CA MET A 40 8.76 -8.93 10.41
C MET A 40 9.43 -7.57 10.27
N LEU A 41 10.03 -7.31 9.10
CA LEU A 41 10.59 -5.99 8.81
C LEU A 41 9.48 -4.98 8.52
N SER A 42 8.58 -5.32 7.63
CA SER A 42 7.42 -4.48 7.31
C SER A 42 6.32 -5.30 6.63
N ALA A 43 5.13 -4.72 6.59
CA ALA A 43 4.04 -5.21 5.74
C ALA A 43 3.51 -4.09 4.85
N MET A 44 3.44 -4.34 3.55
CA MET A 44 2.86 -3.44 2.55
C MET A 44 1.46 -3.93 2.19
N LEU A 45 0.45 -3.17 2.59
CA LEU A 45 -0.97 -3.53 2.51
C LEU A 45 -1.71 -2.54 1.59
N ALA A 46 -1.54 -2.71 0.28
CA ALA A 46 -2.13 -1.83 -0.72
C ALA A 46 -3.60 -2.19 -0.99
N GLY A 47 -4.47 -1.18 -1.06
CA GLY A 47 -5.87 -1.36 -1.47
C GLY A 47 -6.77 -2.00 -0.42
N THR A 48 -6.42 -1.89 0.87
CA THR A 48 -7.27 -2.31 2.00
C THR A 48 -7.29 -1.25 3.10
N ASN A 49 -8.39 -1.19 3.85
CA ASN A 49 -8.45 -0.36 5.02
C ASN A 49 -7.77 -1.07 6.20
N VAL A 50 -6.93 -0.33 6.91
CA VAL A 50 -6.41 -0.72 8.21
C VAL A 50 -6.86 0.34 9.22
N ALA A 51 -7.66 -0.05 10.20
CA ALA A 51 -8.23 0.86 11.18
C ALA A 51 -7.23 1.14 12.30
N VAL A 52 -7.17 2.41 12.72
CA VAL A 52 -6.52 2.88 13.95
C VAL A 52 -7.45 3.84 14.68
N PRO A 53 -7.32 4.03 16.01
CA PRO A 53 -7.96 5.15 16.69
C PRO A 53 -7.47 6.46 16.07
N LYS A 54 -8.34 7.45 15.94
CA LYS A 54 -7.99 8.74 15.34
C LYS A 54 -6.74 9.36 15.96
N GLY A 55 -5.81 9.77 15.09
CA GLY A 55 -4.53 10.36 15.49
C GLY A 55 -3.55 9.39 16.15
N LYS A 56 -3.77 8.07 16.02
CA LYS A 56 -2.85 7.04 16.49
C LYS A 56 -2.30 6.24 15.33
N ASP A 57 -1.20 5.54 15.58
CA ASP A 57 -0.56 4.69 14.59
C ASP A 57 -0.82 3.19 14.79
N GLN A 58 -1.50 2.82 15.87
CA GLN A 58 -1.85 1.44 16.21
C GLN A 58 -3.04 1.40 17.18
N GLY A 59 -3.63 0.24 17.41
CA GLY A 59 -4.57 0.03 18.52
C GLY A 59 -6.00 -0.31 18.11
N ALA A 60 -6.27 -0.58 16.82
CA ALA A 60 -7.58 -1.09 16.38
C ALA A 60 -7.43 -2.43 15.65
N ASP A 61 -7.31 -2.44 14.31
CA ASP A 61 -7.10 -3.69 13.56
C ASP A 61 -5.78 -4.38 13.94
N LEU A 62 -4.73 -3.58 14.14
CA LEU A 62 -3.41 -4.03 14.59
C LEU A 62 -3.08 -3.39 15.93
N LYS A 63 -2.96 -4.21 16.96
CA LYS A 63 -2.81 -3.73 18.34
C LYS A 63 -1.39 -3.37 18.72
N GLN A 64 -0.41 -4.05 18.12
CA GLN A 64 1.01 -3.92 18.47
C GLN A 64 1.87 -3.49 17.29
N THR A 65 1.38 -3.62 16.05
CA THR A 65 2.11 -3.27 14.84
C THR A 65 1.74 -1.85 14.41
N PRO A 66 2.63 -0.87 14.54
CA PRO A 66 2.34 0.51 14.19
C PRO A 66 2.40 0.75 12.69
N VAL A 67 1.90 1.92 12.26
CA VAL A 67 2.16 2.47 10.93
C VAL A 67 3.62 2.85 10.79
N CYS A 68 4.24 2.56 9.64
CA CYS A 68 5.57 3.05 9.32
C CYS A 68 5.55 4.57 9.11
N ARG A 69 6.44 5.29 9.80
CA ARG A 69 6.58 6.76 9.71
C ARG A 69 7.98 7.20 9.25
N SER A 70 8.89 6.26 9.06
CA SER A 70 10.22 6.55 8.51
C SER A 70 10.78 5.35 7.75
N ALA A 71 11.70 5.59 6.82
CA ALA A 71 12.30 4.55 5.98
C ALA A 71 13.12 3.50 6.76
N GLY A 72 13.67 3.88 7.92
CA GLY A 72 14.46 2.96 8.77
C GLY A 72 13.63 2.18 9.79
N GLN A 73 12.32 2.41 9.87
CA GLN A 73 11.46 1.77 10.85
C GLN A 73 11.17 0.32 10.45
N ALA A 74 11.36 -0.60 11.40
CA ALA A 74 10.99 -1.99 11.24
C ALA A 74 9.77 -2.34 12.10
N ASN A 75 9.20 -3.53 11.88
CA ASN A 75 8.02 -4.04 12.55
C ASN A 75 6.81 -3.10 12.47
N CYS A 76 6.54 -2.62 11.27
CA CYS A 76 5.46 -1.66 11.00
C CYS A 76 4.73 -1.98 9.70
N VAL A 77 3.58 -1.35 9.48
CA VAL A 77 2.77 -1.51 8.26
C VAL A 77 2.74 -0.22 7.43
N ILE A 78 2.77 -0.39 6.11
CA ILE A 78 2.54 0.67 5.12
C ILE A 78 1.22 0.32 4.44
N ALA A 79 0.15 1.04 4.75
CA ALA A 79 -1.17 0.73 4.23
C ALA A 79 -1.81 1.97 3.60
N TRP A 80 -2.46 1.79 2.46
CA TRP A 80 -3.18 2.85 1.76
C TRP A 80 -4.24 2.29 0.81
N THR A 81 -5.20 3.13 0.49
CA THR A 81 -6.07 3.00 -0.68
C THR A 81 -5.85 4.22 -1.57
N SER A 82 -5.70 4.04 -2.88
CA SER A 82 -5.36 5.15 -3.78
C SER A 82 -6.51 5.53 -4.69
N PHE A 83 -6.58 6.85 -4.97
CA PHE A 83 -7.50 7.46 -5.92
C PHE A 83 -6.76 8.51 -6.73
N ARG A 84 -7.23 8.77 -7.95
CA ARG A 84 -6.75 9.91 -8.72
C ARG A 84 -7.23 11.21 -8.07
N GLU A 85 -6.40 12.24 -8.06
CA GLU A 85 -6.79 13.56 -7.58
C GLU A 85 -8.05 14.07 -8.28
N THR A 86 -8.13 13.87 -9.60
CA THR A 86 -9.27 14.26 -10.44
C THR A 86 -10.51 13.38 -10.27
N THR A 87 -10.40 12.26 -9.57
CA THR A 87 -11.50 11.33 -9.32
C THR A 87 -11.40 10.80 -7.88
N PRO A 88 -11.70 11.67 -6.89
CA PRO A 88 -11.62 11.30 -5.48
C PRO A 88 -12.67 10.25 -5.10
N PRO A 89 -12.52 9.55 -3.97
CA PRO A 89 -13.48 8.56 -3.53
C PRO A 89 -14.88 9.20 -3.34
N PRO A 90 -15.94 8.57 -3.88
CA PRO A 90 -17.31 9.03 -3.64
C PRO A 90 -17.65 8.93 -2.14
N VAL A 91 -18.68 9.68 -1.72
CA VAL A 91 -19.10 9.74 -0.30
C VAL A 91 -19.49 8.39 0.29
N ASN A 92 -19.93 7.45 -0.53
CA ASN A 92 -20.28 6.07 -0.17
C ASN A 92 -19.16 5.05 -0.42
N SER A 93 -17.94 5.50 -0.75
CA SER A 93 -16.80 4.60 -0.92
C SER A 93 -16.54 3.80 0.35
N ARG A 94 -16.33 2.49 0.21
CA ARG A 94 -15.86 1.63 1.30
C ARG A 94 -14.35 1.78 1.56
N PHE A 95 -13.60 2.38 0.64
CA PHE A 95 -12.16 2.55 0.74
C PHE A 95 -11.82 3.87 1.43
N GLY A 96 -10.76 3.86 2.23
CA GLY A 96 -10.31 5.01 3.02
C GLY A 96 -11.20 5.32 4.23
N ARG A 97 -12.15 4.44 4.56
CA ARG A 97 -13.12 4.63 5.65
C ARG A 97 -13.21 3.41 6.55
N VAL A 98 -13.61 3.63 7.78
CA VAL A 98 -13.96 2.58 8.74
C VAL A 98 -15.30 2.90 9.39
N PRO A 99 -16.09 1.87 9.77
CA PRO A 99 -17.44 2.10 10.33
C PRO A 99 -17.45 2.83 11.68
N ASN A 100 -16.42 2.59 12.50
CA ASN A 100 -16.32 3.20 13.82
C ASN A 100 -15.83 4.65 13.72
N THR A 101 -16.66 5.60 14.13
CA THR A 101 -16.37 7.05 14.05
C THR A 101 -15.24 7.51 14.97
N ALA A 102 -14.85 6.73 15.99
CA ALA A 102 -13.69 6.99 16.83
C ALA A 102 -12.37 6.52 16.18
N GLN A 103 -12.45 5.89 15.01
CA GLN A 103 -11.34 5.34 14.26
C GLN A 103 -11.22 6.02 12.90
N GLU A 104 -10.10 5.79 12.26
CA GLU A 104 -9.82 6.20 10.88
C GLU A 104 -9.09 5.09 10.12
N SER A 105 -9.19 5.10 8.80
CA SER A 105 -8.36 4.26 7.95
C SER A 105 -6.97 4.85 7.85
N ILE A 106 -5.94 4.03 7.98
CA ILE A 106 -4.56 4.46 7.73
C ILE A 106 -4.41 4.91 6.27
N CYS A 107 -3.69 6.01 6.09
CA CYS A 107 -2.99 6.30 4.85
C CYS A 107 -1.51 6.54 5.17
N ALA A 108 -0.65 5.67 4.64
CA ALA A 108 0.80 5.85 4.68
C ALA A 108 1.29 5.98 3.24
N ASN A 109 1.85 7.15 2.89
CA ASN A 109 2.42 7.38 1.57
C ASN A 109 3.73 6.60 1.45
N PRO A 110 3.84 5.56 0.60
CA PRO A 110 5.05 4.75 0.50
C PRO A 110 6.26 5.53 -0.04
N ALA A 111 6.02 6.66 -0.73
CA ALA A 111 7.07 7.54 -1.23
C ALA A 111 7.49 8.62 -0.21
N ALA A 112 6.70 8.83 0.86
CA ALA A 112 6.97 9.81 1.92
C ALA A 112 6.36 9.32 3.25
N LEU A 113 6.98 8.32 3.88
CA LEU A 113 6.48 7.71 5.12
C LEU A 113 6.32 8.72 6.26
N GLY A 114 7.17 9.73 6.32
CA GLY A 114 7.05 10.84 7.28
C GLY A 114 5.90 11.82 7.00
N GLY A 115 5.14 11.59 5.93
CA GLY A 115 4.03 12.45 5.50
C GLY A 115 4.42 13.42 4.37
N GLY A 116 3.41 14.12 3.86
CA GLY A 116 3.57 15.08 2.78
C GLY A 116 3.48 14.48 1.38
N MET A 117 3.70 15.35 0.39
CA MET A 117 3.72 14.98 -1.02
C MET A 117 5.10 14.47 -1.43
N ALA A 118 5.12 13.46 -2.29
CA ALA A 118 6.35 13.00 -2.92
C ALA A 118 6.11 12.69 -4.41
N THR A 119 7.12 12.98 -5.22
CA THR A 119 7.17 12.53 -6.62
C THR A 119 7.36 11.02 -6.67
N VAL A 120 6.58 10.34 -7.50
CA VAL A 120 6.67 8.89 -7.68
C VAL A 120 7.20 8.55 -9.07
N HIS A 121 8.00 7.49 -9.13
CA HIS A 121 8.60 7.00 -10.36
C HIS A 121 7.77 5.84 -10.91
N ALA A 122 6.73 6.18 -11.68
CA ALA A 122 5.84 5.20 -12.26
C ALA A 122 6.58 4.25 -13.21
N ARG A 123 6.19 2.96 -13.17
CA ARG A 123 6.64 1.94 -14.12
C ARG A 123 5.43 1.31 -14.77
N PHE A 124 5.44 1.27 -16.07
CA PHE A 124 4.38 0.69 -16.88
C PHE A 124 4.91 -0.52 -17.62
N PRO A 125 4.15 -1.62 -17.72
CA PRO A 125 4.55 -2.74 -18.55
C PRO A 125 4.65 -2.29 -20.02
N SER A 126 5.69 -2.73 -20.71
CA SER A 126 5.95 -2.35 -22.12
C SER A 126 5.27 -3.26 -23.15
N GLY A 127 4.66 -4.35 -22.71
CA GLY A 127 3.94 -5.30 -23.53
C GLY A 127 2.73 -5.88 -22.81
N ALA A 128 1.96 -6.74 -23.45
CA ALA A 128 0.80 -7.43 -22.90
C ALA A 128 1.24 -8.45 -21.82
N ALA A 129 1.80 -7.97 -20.73
CA ALA A 129 2.32 -8.83 -19.66
C ALA A 129 1.23 -9.50 -18.83
N ILE A 130 -0.05 -9.12 -19.00
CA ILE A 130 -1.18 -9.63 -18.20
C ILE A 130 -2.36 -10.01 -19.13
N GLY A 131 -2.08 -10.58 -20.30
CA GLY A 131 -3.11 -11.05 -21.22
C GLY A 131 -4.09 -9.96 -21.64
N ASP A 132 -5.30 -10.36 -22.04
CA ASP A 132 -6.36 -9.46 -22.55
C ASP A 132 -6.96 -8.50 -21.51
N LEU A 133 -6.47 -8.50 -20.28
CA LEU A 133 -6.94 -7.63 -19.20
C LEU A 133 -6.36 -6.21 -19.26
N VAL A 134 -5.36 -5.97 -20.08
CA VAL A 134 -4.78 -4.64 -20.32
C VAL A 134 -5.05 -4.27 -21.76
N ALA A 135 -5.87 -3.25 -21.98
CA ALA A 135 -6.01 -2.64 -23.29
C ALA A 135 -4.63 -2.39 -23.90
N ALA A 136 -4.51 -2.56 -25.23
CA ALA A 136 -3.27 -2.42 -25.98
C ALA A 136 -2.36 -1.34 -25.37
N SER A 137 -1.15 -1.73 -25.00
CA SER A 137 -0.20 -0.80 -24.41
C SER A 137 -0.08 0.46 -25.26
N PRO A 138 -0.16 1.65 -24.68
CA PRO A 138 0.00 2.87 -25.46
C PRO A 138 1.36 2.84 -26.15
N ALA A 139 1.43 3.46 -27.34
CA ALA A 139 2.70 3.65 -28.02
C ALA A 139 3.61 4.56 -27.17
N TRP A 140 4.62 3.97 -26.57
CA TRP A 140 5.58 4.71 -25.70
C TRP A 140 6.62 5.48 -26.53
N THR A 141 6.76 5.14 -27.81
CA THR A 141 7.73 5.74 -28.71
C THR A 141 7.02 6.42 -29.88
N LYS A 142 7.56 7.55 -30.34
CA LYS A 142 6.96 8.33 -31.42
C LYS A 142 6.80 7.52 -32.72
N ASP A 143 7.72 6.62 -32.98
CA ASP A 143 7.77 5.83 -34.21
C ASP A 143 7.31 4.37 -33.99
N ASN A 144 6.61 4.08 -32.90
CA ASN A 144 6.23 2.72 -32.48
C ASN A 144 7.41 1.75 -32.45
N ALA A 145 8.63 2.24 -32.21
CA ALA A 145 9.80 1.40 -32.07
C ALA A 145 9.60 0.39 -30.95
N PRO A 146 9.96 -0.89 -31.13
CA PRO A 146 9.72 -1.92 -30.15
C PRO A 146 10.54 -1.64 -28.87
N ILE A 147 9.87 -1.70 -27.72
CA ILE A 147 10.51 -1.64 -26.42
C ILE A 147 10.83 -3.07 -25.98
N THR A 148 12.12 -3.37 -25.83
CA THR A 148 12.60 -4.71 -25.48
C THR A 148 12.68 -4.96 -23.97
N THR A 149 12.53 -3.91 -23.13
CA THR A 149 12.52 -4.03 -21.68
C THR A 149 11.12 -4.40 -21.16
N PRO A 150 11.01 -5.14 -20.06
CA PRO A 150 9.69 -5.55 -19.52
C PRO A 150 8.82 -4.38 -19.05
N SER A 151 9.42 -3.23 -18.77
CA SER A 151 8.70 -2.04 -18.31
C SER A 151 9.39 -0.74 -18.76
N VAL A 152 8.60 0.31 -18.87
CA VAL A 152 9.05 1.69 -19.09
C VAL A 152 8.93 2.45 -17.78
N ALA A 153 10.01 3.11 -17.36
CA ALA A 153 10.00 4.04 -16.24
C ALA A 153 9.68 5.44 -16.75
N VAL A 154 8.75 6.13 -16.08
CA VAL A 154 8.42 7.53 -16.36
C VAL A 154 8.59 8.33 -15.06
N PRO A 155 9.82 8.80 -14.81
CA PRO A 155 10.12 9.57 -13.60
C PRO A 155 9.33 10.88 -13.56
N GLY A 156 8.78 11.21 -12.39
CA GLY A 156 8.09 12.47 -12.19
C GLY A 156 6.71 12.59 -12.85
N LEU A 157 6.17 11.49 -13.41
CA LEU A 157 4.84 11.49 -14.03
C LEU A 157 3.74 11.78 -13.02
N TYR A 158 3.88 11.28 -11.81
CA TYR A 158 2.90 11.45 -10.73
C TYR A 158 3.55 11.96 -9.46
N SER A 159 2.74 12.58 -8.63
CA SER A 159 3.01 12.80 -7.20
C SER A 159 1.97 12.05 -6.38
N ALA A 160 2.30 11.75 -5.13
CA ALA A 160 1.39 11.07 -4.22
C ALA A 160 1.39 11.75 -2.86
N GLN A 161 0.21 11.93 -2.27
CA GLN A 161 0.00 12.51 -0.96
C GLN A 161 -1.18 11.85 -0.25
N CYS A 162 -1.04 11.57 1.05
CA CYS A 162 -2.19 11.20 1.87
C CYS A 162 -3.07 12.42 2.13
N VAL A 163 -4.35 12.29 1.81
CA VAL A 163 -5.36 13.35 1.99
C VAL A 163 -6.62 12.80 2.62
N THR A 164 -7.34 13.66 3.32
CA THR A 164 -8.72 13.38 3.74
C THR A 164 -9.67 14.10 2.82
N VAL A 165 -10.42 13.35 2.03
CA VAL A 165 -11.39 13.90 1.08
C VAL A 165 -12.71 13.15 1.20
N ASN A 166 -13.83 13.89 1.21
CA ASN A 166 -15.18 13.33 1.42
C ASN A 166 -15.27 12.42 2.66
N GLY A 167 -14.43 12.65 3.69
CA GLY A 167 -14.34 11.84 4.91
C GLY A 167 -13.60 10.52 4.76
N ALA A 168 -12.87 10.30 3.67
CA ALA A 168 -12.00 9.14 3.46
C ALA A 168 -10.53 9.55 3.53
N ASN A 169 -9.70 8.77 4.23
CA ASN A 169 -8.24 8.93 4.23
C ASN A 169 -7.66 8.07 3.10
N VAL A 170 -7.10 8.69 2.08
CA VAL A 170 -6.63 8.02 0.87
C VAL A 170 -5.32 8.60 0.37
N LEU A 171 -4.59 7.82 -0.41
CA LEU A 171 -3.46 8.28 -1.20
C LEU A 171 -3.99 8.89 -2.50
N SER A 172 -3.90 10.21 -2.61
CA SER A 172 -4.18 10.94 -3.85
C SER A 172 -2.96 10.86 -4.77
N VAL A 173 -3.19 10.51 -6.03
CA VAL A 173 -2.15 10.33 -7.07
C VAL A 173 -2.54 11.09 -8.34
#